data_868484e7cd1af206f3f61d65e792f61b
#
_entry.id   868484e7cd1af206f3f61d65e792f61b
#
_cell.length_a   1.000
_cell.length_b   1.000
_cell.length_c   1.000
_cell.angle_alpha   90.00
_cell.angle_beta   90.00
_cell.angle_gamma   90.00
#
_symmetry.space_group_name_H-M   'P 1'
#
loop_
_entity.id
_entity.type
_entity.pdbx_description
1 polymer ?
#
loop_
_entity_poly.entity_id
_entity_poly.type
_entity_poly.pdbx_seq_one_letter_code
_entity_poly.pdbx_strand_id
1 'polypeptide(L)'
;MSESGDQDVPERIEVQRPIAADAAAIFAVVSSPEGHVQIDASGMLMSSTGEPATAVGDTFVIHMDREALNDYPLGLYDVTVEIVTYEQDREIAWTIVGQIKPQIGHVYGYRLEPVEDGTLVTSFYDWSDIHEDWKAMGIFPVISEDALRGTLGILDRTVRRGYPRPA
;
A
#
# COMPACT_ATOMS: atom_id res chain seq x y z
N MET A 1 35.84 -19.87 14.56
CA MET A 1 35.25 -18.52 14.67
C MET A 1 34.00 -18.49 13.84
N SER A 2 32.88 -18.59 14.51
CA SER A 2 31.60 -18.40 13.85
C SER A 2 31.42 -16.90 13.61
N GLU A 3 31.59 -16.46 12.39
CA GLU A 3 31.01 -15.23 12.00
C GLU A 3 29.51 -15.45 11.97
N SER A 4 28.84 -14.98 12.99
CA SER A 4 27.44 -14.70 12.87
C SER A 4 27.34 -13.60 11.83
N GLY A 5 27.19 -13.99 10.57
CA GLY A 5 26.80 -13.05 9.56
C GLY A 5 25.49 -12.45 10.03
N ASP A 6 25.55 -11.20 10.42
CA ASP A 6 24.40 -10.35 10.48
C ASP A 6 23.90 -10.32 9.04
N GLN A 7 23.09 -11.31 8.70
CA GLN A 7 22.38 -11.28 7.43
C GLN A 7 21.42 -10.12 7.58
N ASP A 8 21.74 -9.01 6.93
CA ASP A 8 20.83 -7.90 6.75
C ASP A 8 19.53 -8.48 6.19
N VAL A 9 18.60 -8.81 7.08
CA VAL A 9 17.25 -9.17 6.67
C VAL A 9 16.69 -7.92 5.98
N PRO A 10 16.35 -8.00 4.69
CA PRO A 10 15.82 -6.83 4.01
C PRO A 10 14.58 -6.34 4.75
N GLU A 11 14.56 -5.06 5.11
CA GLU A 11 13.42 -4.41 5.74
C GLU A 11 12.44 -3.88 4.67
N ARG A 12 12.24 -4.71 3.65
CA ARG A 12 11.40 -4.42 2.51
C ARG A 12 10.85 -5.71 1.90
N ILE A 13 9.57 -5.70 1.55
CA ILE A 13 8.93 -6.79 0.81
C ILE A 13 8.52 -6.24 -0.54
N GLU A 14 8.79 -6.98 -1.61
CA GLU A 14 8.31 -6.67 -2.96
C GLU A 14 7.64 -7.92 -3.55
N VAL A 15 6.49 -7.72 -4.18
CA VAL A 15 5.80 -8.74 -4.96
C VAL A 15 5.44 -8.16 -6.32
N GLN A 16 5.44 -8.99 -7.35
CA GLN A 16 5.18 -8.56 -8.72
C GLN A 16 4.06 -9.36 -9.36
N ARG A 17 3.35 -8.71 -10.26
CA ARG A 17 2.32 -9.36 -11.07
C ARG A 17 2.24 -8.67 -12.43
N PRO A 18 2.35 -9.41 -13.54
CA PRO A 18 2.02 -8.86 -14.86
C PRO A 18 0.50 -8.71 -14.96
N ILE A 19 0.06 -7.52 -15.38
CA ILE A 19 -1.36 -7.20 -15.59
C ILE A 19 -1.55 -6.79 -17.05
N ALA A 20 -2.52 -7.39 -17.72
CA ALA A 20 -2.82 -7.12 -19.12
C ALA A 20 -3.66 -5.84 -19.26
N ALA A 21 -3.07 -4.70 -18.90
CA ALA A 21 -3.67 -3.38 -18.96
C ALA A 21 -2.59 -2.32 -19.08
N ASP A 22 -2.98 -1.15 -19.57
CA ASP A 22 -2.08 0.01 -19.65
C ASP A 22 -1.74 0.53 -18.27
N ALA A 23 -0.53 1.05 -18.11
CA ALA A 23 -0.08 1.65 -16.85
C ALA A 23 -1.02 2.77 -16.39
N ALA A 24 -1.57 3.57 -17.29
CA ALA A 24 -2.51 4.65 -16.96
C ALA A 24 -3.79 4.10 -16.30
N ALA A 25 -4.33 3.00 -16.80
CA ALA A 25 -5.53 2.38 -16.22
C ALA A 25 -5.27 1.82 -14.81
N ILE A 26 -4.10 1.23 -14.60
CA ILE A 26 -3.69 0.72 -13.30
C ILE A 26 -3.43 1.88 -12.33
N PHE A 27 -2.73 2.91 -12.80
CA PHE A 27 -2.39 4.06 -11.98
C PHE A 27 -3.64 4.82 -11.51
N ALA A 28 -4.68 4.87 -12.32
CA ALA A 28 -5.96 5.47 -11.95
C ALA A 28 -6.57 4.81 -10.71
N VAL A 29 -6.35 3.52 -10.51
CA VAL A 29 -6.81 2.81 -9.32
C VAL A 29 -5.92 3.11 -8.11
N VAL A 30 -4.60 2.96 -8.27
CA VAL A 30 -3.66 3.04 -7.13
C VAL A 30 -3.41 4.48 -6.66
N SER A 31 -3.76 5.48 -7.44
CA SER A 31 -3.71 6.89 -7.04
C SER A 31 -5.03 7.42 -6.49
N SER A 32 -6.09 6.63 -6.54
CA SER A 32 -7.43 7.02 -6.11
C SER A 32 -7.72 6.53 -4.69
N PRO A 33 -8.24 7.39 -3.80
CA PRO A 33 -8.67 6.94 -2.47
C PRO A 33 -9.68 5.79 -2.51
N GLU A 34 -10.67 5.87 -3.39
CA GLU A 34 -11.64 4.78 -3.59
C GLU A 34 -10.98 3.51 -4.14
N GLY A 35 -9.97 3.68 -4.99
CA GLY A 35 -9.19 2.56 -5.52
C GLY A 35 -8.50 1.78 -4.40
N HIS A 36 -7.92 2.47 -3.44
CA HIS A 36 -7.31 1.83 -2.27
C HIS A 36 -8.31 0.97 -1.50
N VAL A 37 -9.52 1.48 -1.29
CA VAL A 37 -10.59 0.73 -0.62
C VAL A 37 -11.00 -0.49 -1.46
N GLN A 38 -11.16 -0.29 -2.76
CA GLN A 38 -11.67 -1.33 -3.66
C GLN A 38 -10.72 -2.52 -3.80
N ILE A 39 -9.40 -2.29 -3.74
CA ILE A 39 -8.40 -3.35 -3.89
C ILE A 39 -7.89 -3.90 -2.57
N ASP A 40 -8.38 -3.41 -1.44
CA ASP A 40 -7.92 -3.83 -0.12
C ASP A 40 -8.19 -5.32 0.13
N ALA A 41 -7.13 -6.08 0.37
CA ALA A 41 -7.20 -7.50 0.67
C ALA A 41 -7.49 -7.77 2.15
N SER A 42 -7.32 -6.78 3.02
CA SER A 42 -7.52 -6.94 4.47
C SER A 42 -8.97 -6.83 4.90
N GLY A 43 -9.79 -6.09 4.13
CA GLY A 43 -11.16 -5.77 4.51
C GLY A 43 -11.29 -4.65 5.55
N MET A 44 -10.19 -4.07 6.02
CA MET A 44 -10.21 -3.00 7.01
C MET A 44 -10.66 -1.65 6.44
N LEU A 45 -10.37 -1.40 5.17
CA LEU A 45 -10.65 -0.13 4.51
C LEU A 45 -12.12 -0.09 4.11
N MET A 46 -12.89 0.73 4.78
CA MET A 46 -14.35 0.79 4.59
C MET A 46 -14.76 1.85 3.57
N SER A 47 -14.15 3.01 3.64
CA SER A 47 -14.47 4.15 2.77
C SER A 47 -13.32 5.15 2.78
N SER A 48 -13.42 6.18 1.96
CA SER A 48 -12.39 7.21 1.82
C SER A 48 -13.00 8.59 1.70
N THR A 49 -12.17 9.60 2.01
CA THR A 49 -12.50 11.02 1.81
C THR A 49 -11.30 11.70 1.18
N GLY A 50 -11.51 12.38 0.07
CA GLY A 50 -10.47 13.11 -0.66
C GLY A 50 -10.48 12.83 -2.15
N GLU A 51 -9.57 13.49 -2.86
CA GLU A 51 -9.41 13.40 -4.29
C GLU A 51 -8.22 12.51 -4.68
N PRO A 52 -8.19 11.99 -5.92
CA PRO A 52 -7.01 11.28 -6.40
C PRO A 52 -5.75 12.11 -6.24
N ALA A 53 -4.65 11.44 -5.88
CA ALA A 53 -3.36 12.09 -5.71
C ALA A 53 -2.81 12.56 -7.04
N THR A 54 -2.17 13.73 -7.06
CA THR A 54 -1.54 14.32 -8.25
C THR A 54 -0.11 14.73 -8.01
N ALA A 55 0.37 14.73 -6.77
CA ALA A 55 1.73 15.18 -6.41
C ALA A 55 2.15 14.66 -5.05
N VAL A 56 3.46 14.70 -4.80
CA VAL A 56 4.03 14.50 -3.47
C VAL A 56 3.45 15.53 -2.50
N GLY A 57 3.10 15.10 -1.30
CA GLY A 57 2.48 15.93 -0.28
C GLY A 57 0.96 15.92 -0.28
N ASP A 58 0.33 15.40 -1.32
CA ASP A 58 -1.12 15.22 -1.34
C ASP A 58 -1.53 14.21 -0.26
N THR A 59 -2.71 14.43 0.31
CA THR A 59 -3.25 13.57 1.36
C THR A 59 -4.69 13.20 1.08
N PHE A 60 -5.09 12.06 1.60
CA PHE A 60 -6.50 11.68 1.68
C PHE A 60 -6.72 10.82 2.93
N VAL A 61 -7.97 10.68 3.33
CA VAL A 61 -8.33 9.96 4.55
C VAL A 61 -8.96 8.63 4.20
N ILE A 62 -8.54 7.58 4.89
CA ILE A 62 -9.18 6.26 4.83
C ILE A 62 -9.87 5.99 6.16
N HIS A 63 -11.14 5.63 6.08
CA HIS A 63 -11.96 5.25 7.22
C HIS A 63 -11.86 3.74 7.41
N MET A 64 -11.38 3.31 8.56
CA MET A 64 -11.04 1.91 8.82
C MET A 64 -11.91 1.33 9.93
N ASP A 65 -12.18 0.04 9.82
CA ASP A 65 -12.80 -0.75 10.87
C ASP A 65 -11.97 -2.00 11.13
N ARG A 66 -11.43 -2.10 12.33
CA ARG A 66 -10.60 -3.22 12.75
C ARG A 66 -11.29 -4.10 13.78
N GLU A 67 -12.50 -3.77 14.18
CA GLU A 67 -13.21 -4.47 15.24
C GLU A 67 -13.41 -5.96 14.92
N ALA A 68 -13.83 -6.25 13.69
CA ALA A 68 -14.09 -7.63 13.26
C ALA A 68 -12.83 -8.49 13.14
N LEU A 69 -11.65 -7.89 13.04
CA LEU A 69 -10.40 -8.64 12.98
C LEU A 69 -9.96 -9.15 14.35
N ASN A 70 -10.45 -8.52 15.41
CA ASN A 70 -10.22 -8.95 16.80
C ASN A 70 -8.73 -9.10 17.17
N ASP A 71 -7.86 -8.28 16.57
CA ASP A 71 -6.41 -8.30 16.82
C ASP A 71 -5.94 -7.14 17.70
N TYR A 72 -6.24 -5.89 17.31
CA TYR A 72 -5.91 -4.69 18.07
C TYR A 72 -7.18 -3.91 18.43
N PRO A 73 -7.26 -3.35 19.64
CA PRO A 73 -8.50 -2.69 20.12
C PRO A 73 -8.65 -1.26 19.56
N LEU A 74 -8.57 -1.11 18.25
CA LEU A 74 -8.69 0.19 17.58
C LEU A 74 -10.12 0.51 17.13
N GLY A 75 -10.96 -0.52 16.91
CA GLY A 75 -12.34 -0.32 16.46
C GLY A 75 -12.42 0.45 15.14
N LEU A 76 -13.26 1.48 15.15
CA LEU A 76 -13.38 2.44 14.05
C LEU A 76 -12.35 3.55 14.22
N TYR A 77 -11.55 3.80 13.19
CA TYR A 77 -10.55 4.87 13.22
C TYR A 77 -10.23 5.35 11.81
N ASP A 78 -9.66 6.54 11.73
CA ASP A 78 -9.24 7.13 10.47
C ASP A 78 -7.71 7.18 10.40
N VAL A 79 -7.19 6.98 9.20
CA VAL A 79 -5.78 7.22 8.91
C VAL A 79 -5.69 8.20 7.75
N THR A 80 -4.64 9.01 7.75
CA THR A 80 -4.32 9.90 6.63
C THR A 80 -3.21 9.27 5.82
N VAL A 81 -3.46 9.10 4.52
CA VAL A 81 -2.44 8.69 3.55
C VAL A 81 -1.75 9.94 3.06
N GLU A 82 -0.42 9.98 3.15
CA GLU A 82 0.41 11.08 2.66
C GLU A 82 1.33 10.58 1.57
N ILE A 83 1.23 11.17 0.38
CA ILE A 83 2.02 10.75 -0.78
C ILE A 83 3.46 11.23 -0.60
N VAL A 84 4.40 10.28 -0.66
CA VAL A 84 5.83 10.55 -0.50
C VAL A 84 6.62 10.39 -1.80
N THR A 85 6.09 9.60 -2.75
CA THR A 85 6.65 9.47 -4.10
C THR A 85 5.52 9.55 -5.11
N TYR A 86 5.68 10.34 -6.15
CA TYR A 86 4.70 10.45 -7.22
C TYR A 86 5.38 10.67 -8.56
N GLU A 87 5.18 9.73 -9.46
CA GLU A 87 5.56 9.84 -10.86
C GLU A 87 4.42 9.24 -11.67
N GLN A 88 3.68 10.08 -12.39
CA GLN A 88 2.46 9.68 -13.08
C GLN A 88 2.67 8.46 -13.97
N ASP A 89 1.79 7.46 -13.80
CA ASP A 89 1.78 6.18 -14.53
C ASP A 89 3.04 5.32 -14.33
N ARG A 90 3.87 5.66 -13.36
CA ARG A 90 5.14 4.96 -13.08
C ARG A 90 5.29 4.50 -11.64
N GLU A 91 5.11 5.40 -10.69
CA GLU A 91 5.33 5.08 -9.28
C GLU A 91 4.51 5.96 -8.38
N ILE A 92 3.91 5.35 -7.37
CA ILE A 92 3.26 6.08 -6.28
C ILE A 92 3.59 5.35 -4.97
N ALA A 93 3.99 6.13 -3.96
CA ALA A 93 4.26 5.60 -2.63
C ALA A 93 3.72 6.55 -1.59
N TRP A 94 3.34 6.00 -0.45
CA TRP A 94 2.73 6.77 0.62
C TRP A 94 3.16 6.23 1.97
N THR A 95 3.05 7.10 2.97
CA THR A 95 3.13 6.72 4.38
C THR A 95 1.80 7.00 5.05
N ILE A 96 1.63 6.47 6.24
CA ILE A 96 0.42 6.63 7.04
C ILE A 96 0.72 7.57 8.19
N VAL A 97 -0.06 8.62 8.31
CA VAL A 97 -0.02 9.54 9.46
C VAL A 97 -1.38 9.52 10.16
N GLY A 98 -1.41 9.80 11.44
CA GLY A 98 -2.66 9.74 12.19
C GLY A 98 -2.45 9.83 13.69
N GLN A 99 -3.34 9.19 14.44
CA GLN A 99 -3.37 9.26 15.91
C GLN A 99 -2.25 8.46 16.58
N ILE A 100 -1.66 7.51 15.88
CA ILE A 100 -0.59 6.68 16.42
C ILE A 100 0.68 7.51 16.55
N LYS A 101 1.20 7.66 17.76
CA LYS A 101 2.38 8.47 18.08
C LYS A 101 3.46 7.63 18.78
N PRO A 102 4.75 7.83 18.43
CA PRO A 102 5.21 8.62 17.27
C PRO A 102 4.71 8.04 15.94
N GLN A 103 4.74 8.85 14.87
CA GLN A 103 4.40 8.35 13.54
C GLN A 103 5.34 7.20 13.17
N ILE A 104 4.81 6.15 12.57
CA ILE A 104 5.59 4.95 12.27
C ILE A 104 6.63 5.24 11.18
N GLY A 105 6.23 5.81 10.08
CA GLY A 105 7.13 6.14 8.98
C GLY A 105 7.35 5.01 7.97
N HIS A 106 6.53 3.95 8.00
CA HIS A 106 6.59 2.90 6.99
C HIS A 106 6.00 3.39 5.67
N VAL A 107 6.44 2.80 4.57
CA VAL A 107 6.07 3.21 3.22
C VAL A 107 5.49 2.04 2.45
N TYR A 108 4.36 2.28 1.80
CA TYR A 108 3.72 1.38 0.85
C TYR A 108 3.83 1.98 -0.54
N GLY A 109 3.88 1.16 -1.56
CA GLY A 109 3.86 1.72 -2.89
C GLY A 109 3.66 0.73 -4.01
N TYR A 110 3.49 1.28 -5.21
CA TYR A 110 3.40 0.56 -6.45
C TYR A 110 4.35 1.17 -7.47
N ARG A 111 5.07 0.31 -8.17
CA ARG A 111 5.88 0.69 -9.31
C ARG A 111 5.35 -0.01 -10.55
N LEU A 112 5.16 0.74 -11.63
CA LEU A 112 4.59 0.27 -12.88
C LEU A 112 5.65 0.32 -13.98
N GLU A 113 5.86 -0.81 -14.64
CA GLU A 113 6.80 -0.92 -15.74
C GLU A 113 6.07 -1.45 -16.98
N PRO A 114 5.96 -0.66 -18.06
CA PRO A 114 5.37 -1.15 -19.30
C PRO A 114 6.16 -2.35 -19.83
N VAL A 115 5.45 -3.42 -20.17
CA VAL A 115 6.02 -4.62 -20.76
C VAL A 115 5.20 -4.98 -22.01
N GLU A 116 5.64 -5.98 -22.76
CA GLU A 116 4.86 -6.49 -23.87
C GLU A 116 3.53 -7.04 -23.32
N ASP A 117 2.43 -6.63 -23.93
CA ASP A 117 1.07 -7.04 -23.60
C ASP A 117 0.54 -6.54 -22.24
N GLY A 118 1.13 -5.49 -21.65
CA GLY A 118 0.60 -4.92 -20.43
C GLY A 118 1.61 -4.17 -19.57
N THR A 119 1.50 -4.36 -18.26
CA THR A 119 2.31 -3.68 -17.27
C THR A 119 2.77 -4.68 -16.21
N LEU A 120 4.06 -4.65 -15.87
CA LEU A 120 4.56 -5.34 -14.69
C LEU A 120 4.36 -4.43 -13.49
N VAL A 121 3.54 -4.86 -12.54
CA VAL A 121 3.25 -4.11 -11.32
C VAL A 121 4.03 -4.69 -10.16
N THR A 122 4.81 -3.85 -9.50
CA THR A 122 5.52 -4.18 -8.26
C THR A 122 4.80 -3.50 -7.10
N SER A 123 4.31 -4.28 -6.15
CA SER A 123 3.80 -3.78 -4.87
C SER A 123 4.90 -3.93 -3.84
N PHE A 124 5.17 -2.89 -3.06
CA PHE A 124 6.21 -2.94 -2.04
C PHE A 124 5.75 -2.34 -0.71
N TYR A 125 6.35 -2.86 0.34
CA TYR A 125 6.21 -2.37 1.71
C TYR A 125 7.60 -2.25 2.32
N ASP A 126 7.95 -1.07 2.81
CA ASP A 126 9.29 -0.74 3.31
C ASP A 126 9.18 -0.20 4.73
N TRP A 127 9.92 -0.81 5.66
CA TRP A 127 9.98 -0.37 7.06
C TRP A 127 11.41 -0.08 7.51
N SER A 128 12.31 0.18 6.55
CA SER A 128 13.73 0.44 6.84
C SER A 128 13.95 1.73 7.63
N ASP A 129 13.09 2.73 7.42
CA ASP A 129 13.21 4.06 8.03
C ASP A 129 12.13 4.36 9.08
N ILE A 130 11.53 3.35 9.68
CA ILE A 130 10.54 3.58 10.72
C ILE A 130 11.19 4.16 11.98
N HIS A 131 10.36 4.86 12.76
CA HIS A 131 10.82 5.47 14.01
C HIS A 131 11.45 4.41 14.92
N GLU A 132 12.52 4.78 15.62
CA GLU A 132 13.29 3.85 16.45
C GLU A 132 12.48 3.17 17.56
N ASP A 133 11.47 3.86 18.11
CA ASP A 133 10.58 3.28 19.11
C ASP A 133 9.79 2.10 18.56
N TRP A 134 9.41 2.18 17.27
CA TRP A 134 8.71 1.10 16.59
C TRP A 134 9.64 -0.04 16.21
N LYS A 135 10.88 0.26 15.81
CA LYS A 135 11.89 -0.78 15.57
C LYS A 135 12.14 -1.62 16.82
N ALA A 136 12.19 -0.97 17.97
CA ALA A 136 12.46 -1.64 19.25
C ALA A 136 11.37 -2.64 19.63
N MET A 137 10.15 -2.49 19.12
CA MET A 137 9.04 -3.40 19.43
C MET A 137 9.16 -4.74 18.71
N GLY A 138 9.90 -4.82 17.59
CA GLY A 138 10.14 -6.06 16.87
C GLY A 138 8.91 -6.66 16.20
N ILE A 139 7.89 -5.87 15.90
CA ILE A 139 6.62 -6.36 15.32
C ILE A 139 6.54 -6.21 13.80
N PHE A 140 7.53 -5.56 13.18
CA PHE A 140 7.54 -5.34 11.73
C PHE A 140 8.19 -6.49 10.97
N PRO A 141 7.70 -6.84 9.78
CA PRO A 141 6.63 -6.17 9.03
C PRO A 141 5.23 -6.44 9.60
N VAL A 142 4.36 -5.44 9.53
CA VAL A 142 2.96 -5.56 9.96
C VAL A 142 2.02 -5.98 8.83
N ILE A 143 2.56 -6.12 7.63
CA ILE A 143 1.84 -6.65 6.47
C ILE A 143 2.65 -7.80 5.88
N SER A 144 1.99 -8.85 5.44
CA SER A 144 2.64 -10.03 4.89
C SER A 144 2.82 -9.94 3.37
N GLU A 145 3.76 -10.71 2.85
CA GLU A 145 3.94 -10.91 1.42
C GLU A 145 2.65 -11.41 0.77
N ASP A 146 1.96 -12.35 1.41
CA ASP A 146 0.69 -12.89 0.91
C ASP A 146 -0.40 -11.82 0.82
N ALA A 147 -0.45 -10.89 1.76
CA ALA A 147 -1.38 -9.77 1.71
C ALA A 147 -1.12 -8.87 0.50
N LEU A 148 0.15 -8.57 0.20
CA LEU A 148 0.52 -7.80 -0.99
C LEU A 148 0.14 -8.54 -2.27
N ARG A 149 0.35 -9.86 -2.33
CA ARG A 149 -0.05 -10.68 -3.48
C ARG A 149 -1.56 -10.69 -3.67
N GLY A 150 -2.31 -10.79 -2.60
CA GLY A 150 -3.77 -10.72 -2.61
C GLY A 150 -4.27 -9.41 -3.18
N THR A 151 -3.70 -8.31 -2.74
CA THR A 151 -4.05 -6.97 -3.23
C THR A 151 -3.76 -6.83 -4.73
N LEU A 152 -2.61 -7.34 -5.22
CA LEU A 152 -2.29 -7.32 -6.65
C LEU A 152 -3.29 -8.14 -7.48
N GLY A 153 -3.76 -9.26 -6.97
CA GLY A 153 -4.80 -10.06 -7.63
C GLY A 153 -6.12 -9.32 -7.74
N ILE A 154 -6.52 -8.61 -6.68
CA ILE A 154 -7.72 -7.78 -6.69
C ILE A 154 -7.55 -6.59 -7.62
N LEU A 155 -6.38 -5.96 -7.65
CA LEU A 155 -6.05 -4.88 -8.57
C LEU A 155 -6.21 -5.34 -10.02
N ASP A 156 -5.63 -6.49 -10.37
CA ASP A 156 -5.75 -7.09 -11.71
C ASP A 156 -7.22 -7.27 -12.09
N ARG A 157 -8.01 -7.89 -11.24
CA ARG A 157 -9.44 -8.09 -11.47
C ARG A 157 -10.20 -6.77 -11.62
N THR A 158 -9.88 -5.79 -10.78
CA THR A 158 -10.52 -4.47 -10.79
C THR A 158 -10.29 -3.76 -12.11
N VAL A 159 -9.06 -3.74 -12.59
CA VAL A 159 -8.71 -3.10 -13.87
C VAL A 159 -9.37 -3.81 -15.04
N ARG A 160 -9.36 -5.14 -15.05
CA ARG A 160 -9.98 -5.92 -16.12
C ARG A 160 -11.49 -5.75 -16.19
N ARG A 161 -12.15 -5.53 -15.07
CA ARG A 161 -13.59 -5.31 -15.00
C ARG A 161 -14.00 -3.87 -15.23
N GLY A 162 -13.04 -2.96 -15.22
CA GLY A 162 -13.27 -1.53 -15.37
C GLY A 162 -13.33 -0.80 -14.03
N TYR A 163 -12.62 0.32 -13.98
CA TYR A 163 -12.59 1.23 -12.83
C TYR A 163 -12.84 2.66 -13.29
N PRO A 164 -13.69 3.46 -12.61
CA PRO A 164 -14.49 3.06 -11.45
C PRO A 164 -15.51 1.98 -11.78
N ARG A 165 -15.93 1.22 -10.75
CA ARG A 165 -16.84 0.09 -10.92
C ARG A 165 -18.13 0.55 -11.58
N PRO A 166 -18.55 -0.10 -12.68
CA PRO A 166 -19.83 0.24 -13.32
C PRO A 166 -20.98 0.02 -12.35
N ALA A 167 -21.95 0.94 -12.38
CA ALA A 167 -23.14 0.88 -11.55
C ALA A 167 -24.00 -0.34 -11.88
#